data_c4c0a74b27afd9bb502ca347270ef766
#
_entry.id   c4c0a74b27afd9bb502ca347270ef766
#
_cell.length_a   1.000
_cell.length_b   1.000
_cell.length_c   1.000
_cell.angle_alpha   90.00
_cell.angle_beta   90.00
_cell.angle_gamma   90.00
#
_symmetry.space_group_name_H-M   'P 1'
#
loop_
_entity.id
_entity.type
_entity.pdbx_description
1 polymer ?
#
loop_
_entity_poly.entity_id
_entity_poly.type
_entity_poly.pdbx_seq_one_letter_code
_entity_poly.pdbx_strand_id
1 'polypeptide(L)'
;MTIKVAINGYGTIGKRVADAVSCQDDMEIIGVTKTRPAFGCDLAVRKGYPLYCTFDDKSKIDAFADAGYECHGGLSDLLEIADIVVDCSPGKLGAENKAKYQSAGVKWIFQGGEKHSMTGMSYTSCANHKQNMNAEGTRVVSCNTTGLSRTLVPLYEHCGELSVECTMIRRAADPGDSKKGPINAIKPVLKVPSHHGPDVMTVKPEIQINSLAVAVPTTIMHLHSIVATLPNGHGLTTQSVLDMWSKAPRVIIMNGAETGITTTAEVMEFARDMGRTCLLYTSPSPRDVCS
;
A
#
# COMPACT_ATOMS: atom_id res chain seq x y z
N MET A 1 18.44 -7.70 17.84
CA MET A 1 18.56 -8.60 16.66
C MET A 1 17.87 -7.88 15.53
N THR A 2 18.56 -7.57 14.44
CA THR A 2 18.02 -6.83 13.30
C THR A 2 17.22 -7.76 12.42
N ILE A 3 16.01 -7.37 12.02
CA ILE A 3 15.12 -8.15 11.16
C ILE A 3 15.60 -8.04 9.71
N LYS A 4 15.87 -9.15 9.07
CA LYS A 4 16.35 -9.25 7.69
C LYS A 4 15.19 -9.25 6.71
N VAL A 5 15.03 -8.14 5.98
CA VAL A 5 13.90 -7.91 5.08
C VAL A 5 14.32 -8.08 3.62
N ALA A 6 13.67 -8.99 2.91
CA ALA A 6 13.76 -9.15 1.47
C ALA A 6 12.61 -8.40 0.77
N ILE A 7 12.90 -7.73 -0.35
CA ILE A 7 11.88 -7.07 -1.18
C ILE A 7 11.76 -7.80 -2.51
N ASN A 8 10.71 -8.60 -2.67
CA ASN A 8 10.45 -9.26 -3.95
C ASN A 8 9.65 -8.33 -4.88
N GLY A 9 10.35 -7.80 -5.90
CA GLY A 9 9.77 -6.85 -6.85
C GLY A 9 10.12 -5.39 -6.55
N TYR A 10 11.33 -4.96 -6.89
CA TYR A 10 11.80 -3.58 -6.72
C TYR A 10 11.26 -2.66 -7.84
N GLY A 11 9.92 -2.57 -7.90
CA GLY A 11 9.13 -1.66 -8.73
C GLY A 11 8.70 -0.39 -7.99
N THR A 12 7.58 0.23 -8.40
CA THR A 12 7.07 1.47 -7.77
C THR A 12 6.80 1.27 -6.27
N ILE A 13 6.09 0.20 -5.91
CA ILE A 13 5.76 -0.12 -4.51
C ILE A 13 7.01 -0.60 -3.76
N GLY A 14 7.76 -1.55 -4.32
CA GLY A 14 8.95 -2.11 -3.67
C GLY A 14 10.00 -1.07 -3.30
N LYS A 15 10.19 -0.05 -4.13
CA LYS A 15 11.07 1.10 -3.81
C LYS A 15 10.58 1.85 -2.57
N ARG A 16 9.26 2.07 -2.44
CA ARG A 16 8.69 2.78 -1.28
C ARG A 16 8.77 1.95 -0.02
N VAL A 17 8.53 0.64 -0.14
CA VAL A 17 8.69 -0.29 0.99
C VAL A 17 10.15 -0.35 1.43
N ALA A 18 11.09 -0.49 0.50
CA ALA A 18 12.52 -0.47 0.80
C ALA A 18 12.94 0.84 1.50
N ASP A 19 12.49 1.98 0.98
CA ASP A 19 12.72 3.28 1.62
C ASP A 19 12.17 3.35 3.07
N ALA A 20 11.05 2.69 3.31
CA ALA A 20 10.46 2.65 4.64
C ALA A 20 11.21 1.74 5.61
N VAL A 21 11.63 0.57 5.13
CA VAL A 21 12.44 -0.37 5.91
C VAL A 21 13.78 0.27 6.30
N SER A 22 14.42 0.97 5.36
CA SER A 22 15.71 1.64 5.64
C SER A 22 15.63 2.80 6.64
N CYS A 23 14.42 3.21 7.04
CA CYS A 23 14.20 4.19 8.11
C CYS A 23 14.00 3.54 9.49
N GLN A 24 14.04 2.21 9.61
CA GLN A 24 13.85 1.49 10.86
C GLN A 24 15.21 1.04 11.41
N ASP A 25 15.46 1.29 12.69
CA ASP A 25 16.74 0.94 13.32
C ASP A 25 16.86 -0.57 13.61
N ASP A 26 15.74 -1.27 13.64
CA ASP A 26 15.64 -2.72 13.92
C ASP A 26 15.48 -3.60 12.67
N MET A 27 15.57 -3.01 11.46
CA MET A 27 15.40 -3.71 10.20
C MET A 27 16.55 -3.40 9.24
N GLU A 28 16.87 -4.36 8.38
CA GLU A 28 17.81 -4.17 7.28
C GLU A 28 17.29 -4.78 5.98
N ILE A 29 17.57 -4.14 4.85
CA ILE A 29 17.27 -4.68 3.53
C ILE A 29 18.45 -5.56 3.12
N ILE A 30 18.22 -6.87 3.12
CA ILE A 30 19.23 -7.85 2.72
C ILE A 30 19.24 -8.13 1.22
N GLY A 31 18.25 -7.68 0.49
CA GLY A 31 18.18 -7.78 -0.95
C GLY A 31 16.87 -7.34 -1.55
N VAL A 32 16.95 -6.94 -2.82
CA VAL A 32 15.79 -6.57 -3.64
C VAL A 32 15.83 -7.33 -4.96
N THR A 33 14.66 -7.76 -5.48
CA THR A 33 14.63 -8.51 -6.73
C THR A 33 14.18 -7.67 -7.92
N LYS A 34 14.71 -8.02 -9.09
CA LYS A 34 14.30 -7.53 -10.41
C LYS A 34 14.14 -8.69 -11.38
N THR A 35 13.21 -8.58 -12.32
CA THR A 35 13.01 -9.59 -13.37
C THR A 35 14.02 -9.50 -14.51
N ARG A 36 14.67 -8.35 -14.67
CA ARG A 36 15.67 -8.05 -15.71
C ARG A 36 16.43 -6.79 -15.34
N PRO A 37 17.64 -6.59 -15.91
CA PRO A 37 18.37 -5.32 -15.83
C PRO A 37 17.51 -4.15 -16.34
N ALA A 38 17.47 -3.07 -15.58
CA ALA A 38 16.75 -1.85 -15.93
C ALA A 38 17.16 -0.72 -14.98
N PHE A 39 16.83 0.53 -15.27
CA PHE A 39 17.12 1.71 -14.44
C PHE A 39 16.84 1.54 -12.94
N GLY A 40 15.87 0.68 -12.57
CA GLY A 40 15.63 0.36 -11.17
C GLY A 40 16.80 -0.36 -10.47
N CYS A 41 17.70 -1.02 -11.22
CA CYS A 41 18.91 -1.63 -10.67
C CYS A 41 19.91 -0.56 -10.24
N ASP A 42 20.11 0.51 -11.03
CA ASP A 42 20.97 1.63 -10.66
C ASP A 42 20.54 2.25 -9.33
N LEU A 43 19.23 2.37 -9.12
CA LEU A 43 18.70 2.92 -7.88
C LEU A 43 18.93 1.98 -6.67
N ALA A 44 18.83 0.66 -6.86
CA ALA A 44 19.14 -0.30 -5.83
C ALA A 44 20.62 -0.23 -5.43
N VAL A 45 21.51 -0.28 -6.43
CA VAL A 45 22.97 -0.19 -6.24
C VAL A 45 23.38 1.11 -5.53
N ARG A 46 22.85 2.27 -5.98
CA ARG A 46 23.13 3.58 -5.36
C ARG A 46 22.69 3.66 -3.88
N LYS A 47 21.68 2.85 -3.50
CA LYS A 47 21.21 2.77 -2.11
C LYS A 47 21.90 1.68 -1.29
N GLY A 48 22.84 0.95 -1.90
CA GLY A 48 23.55 -0.14 -1.26
C GLY A 48 22.70 -1.40 -1.03
N TYR A 49 21.59 -1.55 -1.78
CA TYR A 49 20.75 -2.76 -1.65
C TYR A 49 21.29 -3.87 -2.54
N PRO A 50 21.60 -5.07 -1.98
CA PRO A 50 22.01 -6.23 -2.77
C PRO A 50 20.94 -6.60 -3.82
N LEU A 51 21.37 -6.84 -5.04
CA LEU A 51 20.48 -7.10 -6.18
C LEU A 51 20.38 -8.60 -6.44
N TYR A 52 19.14 -9.10 -6.58
CA TYR A 52 18.84 -10.47 -6.94
C TYR A 52 17.92 -10.55 -8.16
N CYS A 53 18.00 -11.66 -8.90
CA CYS A 53 17.01 -11.97 -9.92
C CYS A 53 15.73 -12.51 -9.29
N THR A 54 14.56 -12.12 -9.80
CA THR A 54 13.27 -12.68 -9.37
C THR A 54 13.14 -14.18 -9.71
N PHE A 55 13.94 -14.65 -10.67
CA PHE A 55 13.93 -16.02 -11.16
C PHE A 55 15.21 -16.76 -10.74
N ASP A 56 15.08 -18.06 -10.45
CA ASP A 56 16.20 -18.93 -10.14
C ASP A 56 16.84 -19.56 -11.41
N ASP A 57 16.67 -18.89 -12.54
CA ASP A 57 17.19 -19.26 -13.86
C ASP A 57 18.54 -18.60 -14.09
N LYS A 58 19.58 -19.44 -14.27
CA LYS A 58 20.97 -18.99 -14.47
C LYS A 58 21.10 -17.98 -15.60
N SER A 59 20.46 -18.20 -16.75
CA SER A 59 20.57 -17.29 -17.89
C SER A 59 20.00 -15.90 -17.58
N LYS A 60 18.98 -15.81 -16.75
CA LYS A 60 18.40 -14.55 -16.29
C LYS A 60 19.26 -13.87 -15.23
N ILE A 61 19.94 -14.64 -14.39
CA ILE A 61 20.90 -14.12 -13.41
C ILE A 61 22.13 -13.56 -14.15
N ASP A 62 22.69 -14.34 -15.09
CA ASP A 62 23.85 -13.94 -15.88
C ASP A 62 23.59 -12.65 -16.69
N ALA A 63 22.36 -12.41 -17.14
CA ALA A 63 21.98 -11.19 -17.85
C ALA A 63 22.19 -9.90 -17.03
N PHE A 64 22.21 -9.97 -15.70
CA PHE A 64 22.56 -8.82 -14.85
C PHE A 64 24.05 -8.53 -14.91
N ALA A 65 24.89 -9.56 -14.87
CA ALA A 65 26.35 -9.43 -15.01
C ALA A 65 26.71 -8.87 -16.40
N ASP A 66 26.06 -9.37 -17.46
CA ASP A 66 26.24 -8.86 -18.83
C ASP A 66 25.85 -7.39 -18.97
N ALA A 67 24.92 -6.91 -18.15
CA ALA A 67 24.52 -5.51 -18.07
C ALA A 67 25.34 -4.68 -17.07
N GLY A 68 26.39 -5.24 -16.46
CA GLY A 68 27.30 -4.56 -15.55
C GLY A 68 26.81 -4.45 -14.09
N TYR A 69 25.84 -5.27 -13.70
CA TYR A 69 25.35 -5.31 -12.30
C TYR A 69 25.86 -6.56 -11.59
N GLU A 70 26.32 -6.40 -10.35
CA GLU A 70 26.52 -7.51 -9.45
C GLU A 70 25.16 -8.07 -9.01
N CYS A 71 24.89 -9.33 -9.34
CA CYS A 71 23.66 -10.05 -8.97
C CYS A 71 24.05 -11.22 -8.07
N HIS A 72 23.51 -11.24 -6.86
CA HIS A 72 23.92 -12.20 -5.80
C HIS A 72 23.21 -13.55 -5.90
N GLY A 73 22.33 -13.74 -6.90
CA GLY A 73 21.61 -15.01 -7.12
C GLY A 73 20.17 -14.82 -7.52
N GLY A 74 19.37 -15.86 -7.36
CA GLY A 74 17.94 -15.89 -7.60
C GLY A 74 17.11 -15.56 -6.35
N LEU A 75 15.78 -15.64 -6.50
CA LEU A 75 14.86 -15.42 -5.37
C LEU A 75 15.10 -16.47 -4.25
N SER A 76 15.37 -17.71 -4.60
CA SER A 76 15.60 -18.77 -3.61
C SER A 76 16.81 -18.46 -2.73
N ASP A 77 17.91 -17.98 -3.31
CA ASP A 77 19.13 -17.62 -2.55
C ASP A 77 18.83 -16.46 -1.56
N LEU A 78 17.99 -15.48 -1.98
CA LEU A 78 17.59 -14.38 -1.12
C LEU A 78 16.71 -14.86 0.04
N LEU A 79 15.80 -15.83 -0.20
CA LEU A 79 14.91 -16.35 0.83
C LEU A 79 15.65 -17.17 1.89
N GLU A 80 16.78 -17.82 1.57
CA GLU A 80 17.59 -18.57 2.54
C GLU A 80 18.13 -17.70 3.68
N ILE A 81 18.31 -16.40 3.43
CA ILE A 81 18.91 -15.47 4.40
C ILE A 81 17.90 -14.48 4.99
N ALA A 82 16.64 -14.51 4.55
CA ALA A 82 15.60 -13.58 4.96
C ALA A 82 14.81 -14.06 6.18
N ASP A 83 14.44 -13.13 7.07
CA ASP A 83 13.45 -13.38 8.12
C ASP A 83 12.02 -13.14 7.61
N ILE A 84 11.88 -12.16 6.73
CA ILE A 84 10.60 -11.77 6.15
C ILE A 84 10.76 -11.25 4.72
N VAL A 85 9.82 -11.57 3.85
CA VAL A 85 9.75 -11.03 2.50
C VAL A 85 8.52 -10.13 2.33
N VAL A 86 8.74 -8.94 1.78
CA VAL A 86 7.65 -8.08 1.31
C VAL A 86 7.52 -8.26 -0.20
N ASP A 87 6.44 -8.90 -0.61
CA ASP A 87 6.14 -9.16 -2.03
C ASP A 87 5.41 -7.99 -2.64
N CYS A 88 6.10 -7.29 -3.54
CA CYS A 88 5.61 -6.17 -4.32
C CYS A 88 5.49 -6.52 -5.81
N SER A 89 5.48 -7.82 -6.13
CA SER A 89 5.24 -8.31 -7.49
C SER A 89 3.78 -8.11 -7.91
N PRO A 90 3.45 -8.17 -9.20
CA PRO A 90 2.06 -8.08 -9.65
C PRO A 90 1.19 -9.20 -9.06
N GLY A 91 -0.01 -8.89 -8.58
CA GLY A 91 -0.88 -9.76 -7.79
C GLY A 91 -1.26 -11.11 -8.41
N LYS A 92 -0.97 -11.34 -9.69
CA LYS A 92 -1.15 -12.65 -10.31
C LYS A 92 -0.09 -13.69 -9.90
N LEU A 93 1.04 -13.24 -9.38
CA LEU A 93 2.17 -14.10 -8.99
C LEU A 93 2.11 -14.51 -7.51
N GLY A 94 1.26 -13.87 -6.72
CA GLY A 94 1.20 -14.08 -5.27
C GLY A 94 1.01 -15.53 -4.83
N ALA A 95 0.18 -16.31 -5.54
CA ALA A 95 -0.06 -17.71 -5.18
C ALA A 95 1.18 -18.59 -5.35
N GLU A 96 1.93 -18.41 -6.46
CA GLU A 96 3.20 -19.13 -6.70
C GLU A 96 4.26 -18.69 -5.70
N ASN A 97 4.37 -17.40 -5.45
CA ASN A 97 5.33 -16.85 -4.51
C ASN A 97 5.04 -17.30 -3.08
N LYS A 98 3.75 -17.39 -2.68
CA LYS A 98 3.37 -17.91 -1.36
C LYS A 98 3.93 -19.30 -1.10
N ALA A 99 3.81 -20.21 -2.09
CA ALA A 99 4.35 -21.57 -1.95
C ALA A 99 5.88 -21.57 -1.75
N LYS A 100 6.60 -20.70 -2.44
CA LYS A 100 8.05 -20.54 -2.28
C LYS A 100 8.41 -20.03 -0.88
N TYR A 101 7.69 -19.03 -0.36
CA TYR A 101 7.91 -18.47 0.96
C TYR A 101 7.64 -19.49 2.07
N GLN A 102 6.55 -20.26 1.93
CA GLN A 102 6.23 -21.36 2.87
C GLN A 102 7.30 -22.44 2.85
N SER A 103 7.77 -22.84 1.67
CA SER A 103 8.84 -23.84 1.55
C SER A 103 10.16 -23.36 2.15
N ALA A 104 10.46 -22.07 2.08
CA ALA A 104 11.64 -21.47 2.68
C ALA A 104 11.47 -21.16 4.18
N GLY A 105 10.27 -21.31 4.75
CA GLY A 105 10.00 -21.00 6.16
C GLY A 105 10.06 -19.50 6.48
N VAL A 106 9.95 -18.62 5.47
CA VAL A 106 10.05 -17.16 5.61
C VAL A 106 8.67 -16.54 5.76
N LYS A 107 8.51 -15.60 6.67
CA LYS A 107 7.28 -14.80 6.78
C LYS A 107 7.08 -13.91 5.55
N TRP A 108 5.81 -13.61 5.20
CA TRP A 108 5.55 -12.78 4.01
C TRP A 108 4.48 -11.72 4.21
N ILE A 109 4.62 -10.62 3.45
CA ILE A 109 3.63 -9.54 3.34
C ILE A 109 3.40 -9.25 1.87
N PHE A 110 2.16 -9.45 1.38
CA PHE A 110 1.80 -9.15 -0.01
C PHE A 110 1.33 -7.70 -0.17
N GLN A 111 1.83 -7.03 -1.21
CA GLN A 111 1.50 -5.65 -1.59
C GLN A 111 0.94 -5.53 -3.01
N GLY A 112 0.81 -6.62 -3.73
CA GLY A 112 0.48 -6.64 -5.17
C GLY A 112 -1.01 -6.62 -5.50
N GLY A 113 -1.90 -6.55 -4.52
CA GLY A 113 -3.36 -6.55 -4.71
C GLY A 113 -4.00 -7.95 -4.61
N GLU A 114 -3.39 -8.85 -3.87
CA GLU A 114 -3.89 -10.19 -3.59
C GLU A 114 -5.24 -10.15 -2.89
N LYS A 115 -6.04 -11.20 -3.09
CA LYS A 115 -7.33 -11.35 -2.44
C LYS A 115 -7.15 -11.80 -0.98
N HIS A 116 -8.07 -11.38 -0.11
CA HIS A 116 -8.13 -11.85 1.29
C HIS A 116 -8.12 -13.40 1.38
N SER A 117 -8.87 -14.06 0.51
CA SER A 117 -8.97 -15.53 0.49
C SER A 117 -7.65 -16.26 0.24
N MET A 118 -6.64 -15.59 -0.34
CA MET A 118 -5.33 -16.18 -0.59
C MET A 118 -4.49 -16.29 0.69
N THR A 119 -4.59 -15.30 1.56
CA THR A 119 -3.80 -15.23 2.80
C THR A 119 -4.59 -15.60 4.05
N GLY A 120 -5.93 -15.48 4.00
CA GLY A 120 -6.80 -15.56 5.18
C GLY A 120 -6.67 -14.39 6.14
N MET A 121 -5.66 -13.53 5.92
CA MET A 121 -5.37 -12.35 6.73
C MET A 121 -5.22 -11.12 5.83
N SER A 122 -5.81 -10.01 6.26
CA SER A 122 -5.60 -8.69 5.65
C SER A 122 -5.13 -7.72 6.72
N TYR A 123 -4.34 -6.74 6.33
CA TYR A 123 -3.69 -5.83 7.25
C TYR A 123 -3.88 -4.36 6.89
N THR A 124 -4.22 -3.56 7.89
CA THR A 124 -3.94 -2.13 7.96
C THR A 124 -3.67 -1.74 9.40
N SER A 125 -2.64 -0.94 9.64
CA SER A 125 -2.14 -0.61 10.98
C SER A 125 -3.19 0.05 11.88
N CYS A 126 -4.10 0.85 11.31
CA CYS A 126 -5.12 1.57 12.04
C CYS A 126 -6.34 0.73 12.44
N ALA A 127 -6.49 -0.51 11.95
CA ALA A 127 -7.68 -1.32 12.23
C ALA A 127 -7.38 -2.62 12.98
N ASN A 128 -6.37 -3.39 12.54
CA ASN A 128 -6.19 -4.76 13.02
C ASN A 128 -4.73 -5.17 13.25
N HIS A 129 -3.90 -4.23 13.70
CA HIS A 129 -2.48 -4.50 13.94
C HIS A 129 -2.24 -5.69 14.87
N LYS A 130 -2.93 -5.72 16.00
CA LYS A 130 -2.76 -6.78 17.02
C LYS A 130 -3.09 -8.17 16.51
N GLN A 131 -4.09 -8.32 15.65
CA GLN A 131 -4.51 -9.59 15.07
C GLN A 131 -3.47 -10.16 14.11
N ASN A 132 -2.63 -9.31 13.52
CA ASN A 132 -1.61 -9.71 12.54
C ASN A 132 -0.23 -9.97 13.13
N MET A 133 0.04 -9.62 14.40
CA MET A 133 1.39 -9.69 15.00
C MET A 133 2.05 -11.07 14.93
N ASN A 134 1.27 -12.15 14.99
CA ASN A 134 1.78 -13.52 14.96
C ASN A 134 1.45 -14.27 13.66
N ALA A 135 0.95 -13.57 12.64
CA ALA A 135 0.63 -14.19 11.37
C ALA A 135 1.91 -14.72 10.68
N GLU A 136 1.81 -15.90 10.07
CA GLU A 136 2.83 -16.42 9.17
C GLU A 136 2.99 -15.53 7.94
N GLY A 137 1.85 -15.03 7.43
CA GLY A 137 1.82 -14.10 6.33
C GLY A 137 0.49 -13.37 6.23
N THR A 138 0.52 -12.21 5.61
CA THR A 138 -0.64 -11.33 5.43
C THR A 138 -0.59 -10.63 4.08
N ARG A 139 -1.70 -10.02 3.68
CA ARG A 139 -1.72 -9.01 2.62
C ARG A 139 -2.02 -7.63 3.18
N VAL A 140 -1.44 -6.61 2.63
CA VAL A 140 -1.84 -5.23 2.89
C VAL A 140 -3.05 -4.89 2.02
N VAL A 141 -4.05 -4.25 2.61
CA VAL A 141 -5.23 -3.77 1.86
C VAL A 141 -4.87 -2.65 0.90
N SER A 142 -5.75 -2.34 -0.05
CA SER A 142 -5.49 -1.30 -1.06
C SER A 142 -5.33 0.09 -0.44
N CYS A 143 -4.70 1.01 -1.18
CA CYS A 143 -4.56 2.41 -0.78
C CYS A 143 -5.93 3.08 -0.51
N ASN A 144 -6.95 2.74 -1.29
CA ASN A 144 -8.32 3.22 -1.06
C ASN A 144 -8.86 2.69 0.27
N THR A 145 -8.73 1.39 0.52
CA THR A 145 -9.16 0.74 1.75
C THR A 145 -8.42 1.30 2.97
N THR A 146 -7.11 1.54 2.85
CA THR A 146 -6.32 2.16 3.91
C THR A 146 -6.79 3.58 4.21
N GLY A 147 -7.06 4.39 3.17
CA GLY A 147 -7.60 5.75 3.34
C GLY A 147 -8.95 5.74 4.04
N LEU A 148 -9.87 4.87 3.61
CA LEU A 148 -11.17 4.67 4.27
C LEU A 148 -11.00 4.24 5.73
N SER A 149 -10.14 3.26 5.99
CA SER A 149 -9.94 2.76 7.36
C SER A 149 -9.43 3.84 8.31
N ARG A 150 -8.53 4.72 7.86
CA ARG A 150 -8.00 5.82 8.69
C ARG A 150 -9.04 6.83 9.13
N THR A 151 -10.08 7.02 8.34
CA THR A 151 -11.16 7.96 8.65
C THR A 151 -12.34 7.27 9.35
N LEU A 152 -12.66 6.04 8.96
CA LEU A 152 -13.85 5.34 9.45
C LEU A 152 -13.62 4.60 10.77
N VAL A 153 -12.44 4.02 10.98
CA VAL A 153 -12.16 3.25 12.20
C VAL A 153 -12.25 4.12 13.46
N PRO A 154 -11.66 5.33 13.53
CA PRO A 154 -11.86 6.21 14.68
C PRO A 154 -13.33 6.56 14.95
N LEU A 155 -14.13 6.80 13.91
CA LEU A 155 -15.56 7.05 14.05
C LEU A 155 -16.29 5.83 14.63
N TYR A 156 -16.00 4.65 14.11
CA TYR A 156 -16.58 3.40 14.61
C TYR A 156 -16.19 3.15 16.07
N GLU A 157 -14.93 3.34 16.43
CA GLU A 157 -14.45 3.13 17.80
C GLU A 157 -15.11 4.08 18.81
N HIS A 158 -15.51 5.27 18.35
CA HIS A 158 -16.27 6.21 19.18
C HIS A 158 -17.75 5.84 19.28
N CYS A 159 -18.38 5.49 18.15
CA CYS A 159 -19.84 5.32 18.08
C CYS A 159 -20.30 3.88 18.35
N GLY A 160 -19.43 2.88 18.16
CA GLY A 160 -19.77 1.43 18.25
C GLY A 160 -20.61 0.90 17.09
N GLU A 161 -21.15 1.77 16.25
CA GLU A 161 -21.95 1.43 15.07
C GLU A 161 -21.69 2.46 13.97
N LEU A 162 -21.60 1.99 12.71
CA LEU A 162 -21.32 2.86 11.58
C LEU A 162 -21.84 2.24 10.29
N SER A 163 -22.70 2.96 9.57
CA SER A 163 -23.12 2.65 8.20
C SER A 163 -22.59 3.70 7.23
N VAL A 164 -22.02 3.26 6.12
CA VAL A 164 -21.27 4.11 5.20
C VAL A 164 -21.68 3.89 3.76
N GLU A 165 -21.99 4.99 3.06
CA GLU A 165 -22.07 5.05 1.61
C GLU A 165 -20.82 5.80 1.09
N CYS A 166 -20.08 5.18 0.18
CA CYS A 166 -18.85 5.74 -0.34
C CYS A 166 -18.81 5.72 -1.86
N THR A 167 -18.56 6.89 -2.47
CA THR A 167 -18.24 7.00 -3.91
C THR A 167 -16.77 7.30 -4.09
N MET A 168 -16.07 6.41 -4.78
CA MET A 168 -14.64 6.54 -5.06
C MET A 168 -14.38 6.99 -6.48
N ILE A 169 -13.82 8.18 -6.63
CA ILE A 169 -13.30 8.72 -7.88
C ILE A 169 -11.81 8.40 -7.92
N ARG A 170 -11.48 7.38 -8.72
CA ARG A 170 -10.14 6.78 -8.72
C ARG A 170 -9.32 7.28 -9.89
N ARG A 171 -8.03 7.48 -9.67
CA ARG A 171 -7.11 7.60 -10.80
C ARG A 171 -7.18 6.35 -11.68
N ALA A 172 -6.97 6.52 -12.98
CA ALA A 172 -7.05 5.46 -13.97
C ALA A 172 -5.87 4.49 -13.88
N ALA A 173 -4.68 5.03 -13.61
CA ALA A 173 -3.42 4.29 -13.56
C ALA A 173 -2.44 4.92 -12.58
N ASP A 174 -1.41 4.16 -12.19
CA ASP A 174 -0.26 4.68 -11.45
C ASP A 174 0.61 5.56 -12.36
N PRO A 175 1.38 6.52 -11.79
CA PRO A 175 2.24 7.40 -12.59
C PRO A 175 3.22 6.67 -13.50
N GLY A 176 3.69 5.49 -13.10
CA GLY A 176 4.55 4.63 -13.93
C GLY A 176 3.82 3.82 -15.00
N ASP A 177 2.51 3.86 -15.04
CA ASP A 177 1.65 3.00 -15.86
C ASP A 177 0.73 3.82 -16.78
N SER A 178 1.26 4.91 -17.30
CA SER A 178 0.53 5.96 -18.06
C SER A 178 -0.16 5.46 -19.33
N LYS A 179 0.17 4.25 -19.80
CA LYS A 179 -0.47 3.62 -20.97
C LYS A 179 -1.79 2.92 -20.63
N LYS A 180 -2.13 2.77 -19.35
CA LYS A 180 -3.35 2.13 -18.87
C LYS A 180 -4.38 3.16 -18.43
N GLY A 181 -5.65 2.76 -18.49
CA GLY A 181 -6.77 3.53 -18.02
C GLY A 181 -7.50 4.29 -19.11
N PRO A 182 -8.66 4.92 -18.77
CA PRO A 182 -9.44 5.70 -19.70
C PRO A 182 -8.72 6.99 -20.12
N ILE A 183 -8.83 7.34 -21.40
CA ILE A 183 -8.40 8.64 -21.95
C ILE A 183 -9.68 9.40 -22.31
N ASN A 184 -9.86 10.60 -21.76
CA ASN A 184 -11.04 11.46 -21.98
C ASN A 184 -12.39 10.74 -21.73
N ALA A 185 -12.41 9.79 -20.78
CA ALA A 185 -13.61 9.03 -20.45
C ALA A 185 -13.67 8.72 -18.95
N ILE A 186 -14.87 8.54 -18.42
CA ILE A 186 -15.13 8.06 -17.07
C ILE A 186 -15.50 6.57 -17.19
N LYS A 187 -14.79 5.69 -16.47
CA LYS A 187 -15.01 4.26 -16.49
C LYS A 187 -15.60 3.80 -15.16
N PRO A 188 -16.90 3.45 -15.10
CA PRO A 188 -17.51 2.93 -13.89
C PRO A 188 -17.08 1.49 -13.61
N VAL A 189 -17.05 1.11 -12.35
CA VAL A 189 -17.07 -0.27 -11.91
C VAL A 189 -18.52 -0.73 -11.83
N LEU A 190 -18.92 -1.65 -12.69
CA LEU A 190 -20.32 -2.05 -12.84
C LEU A 190 -20.86 -2.91 -11.70
N LYS A 191 -19.98 -3.45 -10.88
CA LYS A 191 -20.36 -4.24 -9.69
C LYS A 191 -20.56 -3.33 -8.47
N VAL A 192 -21.72 -3.46 -7.82
CA VAL A 192 -22.05 -2.77 -6.56
C VAL A 192 -22.31 -3.83 -5.47
N PRO A 193 -21.72 -3.73 -4.29
CA PRO A 193 -20.63 -2.81 -3.95
C PRO A 193 -19.38 -3.06 -4.76
N SER A 194 -18.60 -2.02 -5.01
CA SER A 194 -17.26 -2.18 -5.56
C SER A 194 -16.40 -2.96 -4.54
N HIS A 195 -15.30 -3.59 -4.98
CA HIS A 195 -14.49 -4.44 -4.10
C HIS A 195 -13.89 -3.71 -2.87
N HIS A 196 -13.90 -2.38 -2.85
CA HIS A 196 -13.29 -1.58 -1.78
C HIS A 196 -14.09 -1.62 -0.47
N GLY A 197 -15.43 -1.60 -0.54
CA GLY A 197 -16.26 -1.76 0.64
C GLY A 197 -16.03 -3.11 1.33
N PRO A 198 -16.24 -4.23 0.62
CA PRO A 198 -15.87 -5.56 1.14
C PRO A 198 -14.42 -5.67 1.63
N ASP A 199 -13.49 -4.93 1.02
CA ASP A 199 -12.08 -4.94 1.44
C ASP A 199 -11.88 -4.25 2.81
N VAL A 200 -12.60 -3.17 3.12
CA VAL A 200 -12.65 -2.57 4.47
C VAL A 200 -13.13 -3.58 5.49
N MET A 201 -14.18 -4.33 5.16
CA MET A 201 -14.76 -5.35 6.05
C MET A 201 -13.79 -6.52 6.31
N THR A 202 -12.74 -6.72 5.51
CA THR A 202 -11.71 -7.73 5.82
C THR A 202 -10.79 -7.32 6.98
N VAL A 203 -10.73 -6.05 7.33
CA VAL A 203 -9.90 -5.52 8.42
C VAL A 203 -10.69 -4.93 9.57
N LYS A 204 -11.95 -4.54 9.32
CA LYS A 204 -12.92 -4.05 10.32
C LYS A 204 -14.32 -4.51 9.92
N PRO A 205 -14.69 -5.78 10.23
CA PRO A 205 -15.95 -6.39 9.77
C PRO A 205 -17.22 -5.70 10.25
N GLU A 206 -17.10 -4.98 11.36
CA GLU A 206 -18.23 -4.33 12.03
C GLU A 206 -18.70 -3.06 11.30
N ILE A 207 -17.86 -2.47 10.44
CA ILE A 207 -18.24 -1.30 9.64
C ILE A 207 -19.10 -1.75 8.46
N GLN A 208 -20.37 -1.33 8.43
CA GLN A 208 -21.25 -1.54 7.30
C GLN A 208 -20.95 -0.53 6.20
N ILE A 209 -20.40 -0.97 5.08
CA ILE A 209 -19.99 -0.07 4.01
C ILE A 209 -20.45 -0.55 2.64
N ASN A 210 -21.18 0.31 1.94
CA ASN A 210 -21.50 0.17 0.53
C ASN A 210 -20.63 1.12 -0.29
N SER A 211 -20.16 0.69 -1.47
CA SER A 211 -19.19 1.48 -2.24
C SER A 211 -19.44 1.43 -3.73
N LEU A 212 -19.40 2.60 -4.36
CA LEU A 212 -19.34 2.81 -5.79
C LEU A 212 -17.91 3.21 -6.19
N ALA A 213 -17.51 2.94 -7.42
CA ALA A 213 -16.21 3.37 -7.91
C ALA A 213 -16.24 3.71 -9.39
N VAL A 214 -15.53 4.78 -9.75
CA VAL A 214 -15.28 5.21 -11.12
C VAL A 214 -13.79 5.48 -11.31
N ALA A 215 -13.24 5.20 -12.47
CA ALA A 215 -11.90 5.60 -12.86
C ALA A 215 -11.98 6.81 -13.79
N VAL A 216 -11.15 7.82 -13.52
CA VAL A 216 -11.06 9.06 -14.29
C VAL A 216 -9.66 9.24 -14.89
N PRO A 217 -9.50 10.02 -15.97
CA PRO A 217 -8.22 10.21 -16.67
C PRO A 217 -7.21 11.04 -15.85
N THR A 218 -6.73 10.48 -14.74
CA THR A 218 -5.68 11.09 -13.93
C THR A 218 -4.76 10.02 -13.38
N THR A 219 -3.54 10.40 -13.04
CA THR A 219 -2.57 9.58 -12.30
C THR A 219 -2.34 10.11 -10.88
N ILE A 220 -3.02 11.21 -10.53
CA ILE A 220 -2.80 11.94 -9.27
C ILE A 220 -3.96 11.67 -8.32
N MET A 221 -3.68 10.94 -7.25
CA MET A 221 -4.54 10.71 -6.09
C MET A 221 -5.90 10.03 -6.41
N HIS A 222 -6.65 9.77 -5.37
CA HIS A 222 -8.05 9.36 -5.40
C HIS A 222 -8.86 10.36 -4.59
N LEU A 223 -10.14 10.53 -4.95
CA LEU A 223 -11.11 11.28 -4.17
C LEU A 223 -12.19 10.34 -3.67
N HIS A 224 -12.48 10.37 -2.37
CA HIS A 224 -13.58 9.63 -1.77
C HIS A 224 -14.64 10.61 -1.27
N SER A 225 -15.88 10.45 -1.74
CA SER A 225 -17.05 11.08 -1.16
C SER A 225 -17.71 10.08 -0.22
N ILE A 226 -17.83 10.43 1.05
CA ILE A 226 -18.27 9.52 2.10
C ILE A 226 -19.46 10.13 2.83
N VAL A 227 -20.55 9.38 2.93
CA VAL A 227 -21.67 9.67 3.82
C VAL A 227 -21.69 8.61 4.91
N ALA A 228 -21.48 9.04 6.14
CA ALA A 228 -21.46 8.16 7.31
C ALA A 228 -22.73 8.41 8.15
N THR A 229 -23.53 7.37 8.36
CA THR A 229 -24.68 7.40 9.24
C THR A 229 -24.27 6.89 10.62
N LEU A 230 -24.45 7.73 11.63
CA LEU A 230 -24.09 7.48 13.01
C LEU A 230 -25.34 7.13 13.83
N PRO A 231 -25.22 6.33 14.90
CA PRO A 231 -26.35 6.02 15.77
C PRO A 231 -26.85 7.27 16.51
N ASN A 232 -28.10 7.29 16.88
CA ASN A 232 -28.67 8.37 17.68
C ASN A 232 -27.94 8.51 19.02
N GLY A 233 -27.66 9.75 19.43
CA GLY A 233 -26.99 10.01 20.71
C GLY A 233 -25.46 9.83 20.68
N HIS A 234 -24.84 9.75 19.50
CA HIS A 234 -23.38 9.59 19.33
C HIS A 234 -22.51 10.70 19.95
N GLY A 235 -23.10 11.86 20.25
CA GLY A 235 -22.42 12.97 20.95
C GLY A 235 -21.33 13.69 20.13
N LEU A 236 -21.08 13.32 18.87
CA LEU A 236 -20.06 13.96 18.03
C LEU A 236 -20.57 15.28 17.48
N THR A 237 -19.69 16.28 17.49
CA THR A 237 -19.82 17.55 16.77
C THR A 237 -18.82 17.57 15.62
N THR A 238 -18.97 18.52 14.69
CA THR A 238 -17.97 18.73 13.63
C THR A 238 -16.56 18.89 14.22
N GLN A 239 -16.43 19.71 15.28
CA GLN A 239 -15.13 19.95 15.89
C GLN A 239 -14.54 18.68 16.52
N SER A 240 -15.33 17.88 17.23
CA SER A 240 -14.83 16.65 17.84
C SER A 240 -14.39 15.60 16.79
N VAL A 241 -15.05 15.55 15.61
CA VAL A 241 -14.62 14.72 14.50
C VAL A 241 -13.29 15.21 13.90
N LEU A 242 -13.16 16.52 13.70
CA LEU A 242 -11.90 17.13 13.23
C LEU A 242 -10.74 16.87 14.20
N ASP A 243 -10.99 17.01 15.52
CA ASP A 243 -10.01 16.73 16.56
C ASP A 243 -9.61 15.26 16.60
N MET A 244 -10.55 14.36 16.35
CA MET A 244 -10.30 12.91 16.25
C MET A 244 -9.40 12.61 15.04
N TRP A 245 -9.72 13.14 13.88
CA TRP A 245 -8.94 12.92 12.66
C TRP A 245 -7.58 13.61 12.69
N SER A 246 -7.44 14.74 13.37
CA SER A 246 -6.13 15.41 13.53
C SER A 246 -5.12 14.56 14.30
N LYS A 247 -5.60 13.66 15.15
CA LYS A 247 -4.79 12.70 15.92
C LYS A 247 -4.53 11.40 15.14
N ALA A 248 -5.29 11.16 14.06
CA ALA A 248 -5.10 9.95 13.25
C ALA A 248 -3.82 10.08 12.42
N PRO A 249 -2.91 9.08 12.47
CA PRO A 249 -1.67 9.14 11.71
C PRO A 249 -1.95 9.33 10.22
N ARG A 250 -1.25 10.29 9.57
CA ARG A 250 -1.30 10.54 8.13
C ARG A 250 -2.62 11.10 7.61
N VAL A 251 -3.45 11.62 8.46
CA VAL A 251 -4.61 12.42 8.10
C VAL A 251 -4.20 13.89 8.21
N ILE A 252 -4.42 14.64 7.14
CA ILE A 252 -4.29 16.11 7.12
C ILE A 252 -5.70 16.66 6.97
N ILE A 253 -6.06 17.59 7.84
CA ILE A 253 -7.31 18.33 7.75
C ILE A 253 -7.02 19.64 7.05
N MET A 254 -7.81 19.95 6.02
CA MET A 254 -7.65 21.15 5.22
C MET A 254 -9.01 21.74 4.94
N ASN A 255 -9.15 23.03 5.16
CA ASN A 255 -10.32 23.79 4.73
C ASN A 255 -10.04 24.42 3.35
N GLY A 256 -10.57 23.82 2.29
CA GLY A 256 -10.35 24.30 0.93
C GLY A 256 -10.88 25.71 0.69
N ALA A 257 -11.96 26.12 1.38
CA ALA A 257 -12.52 27.46 1.25
C ALA A 257 -11.59 28.55 1.84
N GLU A 258 -10.87 28.23 2.91
CA GLU A 258 -9.93 29.17 3.54
C GLU A 258 -8.56 29.16 2.86
N THR A 259 -8.09 28.00 2.42
CA THR A 259 -6.76 27.84 1.84
C THR A 259 -6.71 28.08 0.33
N GLY A 260 -7.85 28.06 -0.34
CA GLY A 260 -7.93 28.11 -1.80
C GLY A 260 -7.54 26.81 -2.50
N ILE A 261 -7.19 25.76 -1.75
CA ILE A 261 -6.78 24.46 -2.28
C ILE A 261 -8.04 23.65 -2.61
N THR A 262 -8.27 23.38 -3.90
CA THR A 262 -9.51 22.78 -4.39
C THR A 262 -9.33 21.53 -5.24
N THR A 263 -8.08 21.22 -5.63
CA THR A 263 -7.78 20.09 -6.51
C THR A 263 -6.85 19.07 -5.87
N THR A 264 -6.90 17.83 -6.33
CA THR A 264 -5.97 16.75 -5.86
C THR A 264 -4.50 17.08 -6.18
N ALA A 265 -4.24 17.88 -7.21
CA ALA A 265 -2.89 18.32 -7.54
C ALA A 265 -2.35 19.32 -6.51
N GLU A 266 -3.16 20.31 -6.13
CA GLU A 266 -2.82 21.31 -5.11
C GLU A 266 -2.65 20.66 -3.73
N VAL A 267 -3.51 19.68 -3.37
CA VAL A 267 -3.35 18.89 -2.15
C VAL A 267 -2.03 18.14 -2.14
N MET A 268 -1.60 17.61 -3.29
CA MET A 268 -0.32 16.92 -3.39
C MET A 268 0.87 17.89 -3.22
N GLU A 269 0.82 19.07 -3.82
CA GLU A 269 1.85 20.10 -3.64
C GLU A 269 1.93 20.57 -2.19
N PHE A 270 0.79 20.87 -1.57
CA PHE A 270 0.73 21.22 -0.17
C PHE A 270 1.38 20.14 0.72
N ALA A 271 1.08 18.87 0.46
CA ALA A 271 1.65 17.78 1.22
C ALA A 271 3.18 17.64 1.02
N ARG A 272 3.70 17.96 -0.17
CA ARG A 272 5.14 18.04 -0.43
C ARG A 272 5.79 19.17 0.36
N ASP A 273 5.17 20.35 0.37
CA ASP A 273 5.64 21.52 1.11
C ASP A 273 5.69 21.25 2.61
N MET A 274 4.79 20.38 3.10
CA MET A 274 4.80 19.87 4.47
C MET A 274 5.88 18.77 4.70
N GLY A 275 6.77 18.54 3.76
CA GLY A 275 7.82 17.53 3.84
C GLY A 275 7.37 16.08 3.62
N ARG A 276 6.13 15.85 3.18
CA ARG A 276 5.58 14.52 2.94
C ARG A 276 5.91 14.01 1.53
N THR A 277 7.16 13.71 1.27
CA THR A 277 7.65 13.26 -0.04
C THR A 277 7.00 11.95 -0.53
N CYS A 278 6.42 11.16 0.37
CA CYS A 278 5.85 9.86 0.04
C CYS A 278 4.43 9.90 -0.53
N LEU A 279 3.76 11.05 -0.49
CA LEU A 279 2.42 11.24 -1.08
C LEU A 279 2.42 11.21 -2.61
N LEU A 280 3.56 11.16 -3.25
CA LEU A 280 3.70 11.01 -4.69
C LEU A 280 3.13 9.70 -5.24
N TYR A 281 2.99 8.69 -4.39
CA TYR A 281 2.60 7.35 -4.78
C TYR A 281 1.54 6.83 -3.81
N THR A 282 0.58 6.35 -4.27
CA THR A 282 -0.68 5.66 -3.99
C THR A 282 -0.85 4.85 -2.72
N SER A 283 0.18 4.45 -2.07
CA SER A 283 0.10 3.72 -0.81
C SER A 283 0.65 4.57 0.31
N PRO A 284 0.00 4.53 1.48
CA PRO A 284 0.63 5.05 2.67
C PRO A 284 1.95 4.30 2.86
N SER A 285 3.04 5.01 2.68
CA SER A 285 4.35 4.46 2.98
C SER A 285 4.54 4.50 4.49
N PRO A 286 5.16 3.48 5.08
CA PRO A 286 5.62 3.51 6.46
C PRO A 286 6.54 4.70 6.78
N ARG A 287 7.15 5.33 5.78
CA ARG A 287 8.00 6.51 5.93
C ARG A 287 7.39 7.67 6.72
N ASP A 288 6.08 7.83 6.68
CA ASP A 288 5.44 8.92 7.42
C ASP A 288 5.28 8.56 8.91
N VAL A 289 5.82 7.45 9.38
CA VAL A 289 5.86 7.08 10.82
C VAL A 289 7.12 7.63 11.49
N CYS A 290 8.12 8.02 10.70
CA CYS A 290 9.39 8.57 11.20
C CYS A 290 9.33 10.09 11.25
N SER A 291 8.52 10.66 12.12
CA SER A 291 8.61 12.09 12.55
C SER A 291 8.09 12.26 13.95
#